data_7db68791f52e6c6bb2ac54126f59084a
#
_entry.id   7db68791f52e6c6bb2ac54126f59084a
#
_cell.length_a   1.000
_cell.length_b   1.000
_cell.length_c   1.000
_cell.angle_alpha   90.00
_cell.angle_beta   90.00
_cell.angle_gamma   90.00
#
_symmetry.space_group_name_H-M   'P 1'
#
loop_
_entity.id
_entity.type
_entity.pdbx_description
1 polymer ?
#
loop_
_entity_poly.entity_id
_entity_poly.type
_entity_poly.pdbx_seq_one_letter_code
_entity_poly.pdbx_strand_id
1 'polypeptide(L)'
;PKTPAQMGQRVKWANLVAFYRANAKWMPKAFENKKQTQSDYNKFVSLNASSSRIYLTKDQARQGACVVDSYKVSDGSLQPVDIFPLASNWVTNLYLEGLDALNGETTVADFSKALLASNAGLMRGDQLSFIRITQLNNNTTGIPYVQVRAYELIINDQGSGLVGDF
;
A
#
# COMPACT_ATOMS: atom_id res chain seq x y z
N PRO A 1 -18.53 33.15 2.47
CA PRO A 1 -17.31 33.10 3.31
C PRO A 1 -17.10 31.64 3.74
N LYS A 2 -15.87 31.16 3.59
CA LYS A 2 -15.54 29.77 3.93
C LYS A 2 -15.04 29.76 5.37
N THR A 3 -15.71 29.02 6.24
CA THR A 3 -15.28 28.89 7.65
C THR A 3 -13.95 28.12 7.76
N PRO A 4 -13.16 28.32 8.85
CA PRO A 4 -11.96 27.52 9.09
C PRO A 4 -12.20 26.01 9.05
N ALA A 5 -13.33 25.55 9.60
CA ALA A 5 -13.73 24.13 9.57
C ALA A 5 -13.93 23.60 8.13
N GLN A 6 -14.63 24.37 7.28
CA GLN A 6 -14.80 24.00 5.87
C GLN A 6 -13.47 23.99 5.11
N MET A 7 -12.56 24.89 5.44
CA MET A 7 -11.22 24.92 4.84
C MET A 7 -10.41 23.70 5.27
N GLY A 8 -10.45 23.33 6.54
CA GLY A 8 -9.80 22.11 7.04
C GLY A 8 -10.30 20.86 6.34
N GLN A 9 -11.61 20.70 6.17
CA GLN A 9 -12.19 19.56 5.44
C GLN A 9 -11.72 19.49 3.98
N ARG A 10 -11.60 20.62 3.30
CA ARG A 10 -11.08 20.67 1.92
C ARG A 10 -9.62 20.25 1.81
N VAL A 11 -8.79 20.65 2.79
CA VAL A 11 -7.38 20.26 2.84
C VAL A 11 -7.24 18.76 3.08
N LYS A 12 -8.01 18.22 4.03
CA LYS A 12 -8.05 16.75 4.24
C LYS A 12 -8.43 16.00 2.97
N TRP A 13 -9.50 16.45 2.31
CA TRP A 13 -9.97 15.84 1.07
C TRP A 13 -8.93 15.91 -0.04
N ALA A 14 -8.26 17.05 -0.20
CA ALA A 14 -7.20 17.22 -1.18
C ALA A 14 -6.05 16.24 -0.96
N ASN A 15 -5.65 16.02 0.29
CA ASN A 15 -4.61 15.05 0.63
C ASN A 15 -5.05 13.60 0.31
N LEU A 16 -6.28 13.22 0.66
CA LEU A 16 -6.83 11.90 0.32
C LEU A 16 -6.83 11.64 -1.19
N VAL A 17 -7.26 12.64 -1.98
CA VAL A 17 -7.25 12.55 -3.45
C VAL A 17 -5.82 12.42 -3.98
N ALA A 18 -4.89 13.24 -3.47
CA ALA A 18 -3.50 13.20 -3.90
C ALA A 18 -2.85 11.85 -3.55
N PHE A 19 -3.10 11.33 -2.35
CA PHE A 19 -2.60 10.03 -1.93
C PHE A 19 -3.15 8.89 -2.78
N TYR A 20 -4.47 8.84 -3.03
CA TYR A 20 -5.07 7.84 -3.90
C TYR A 20 -4.46 7.88 -5.32
N ARG A 21 -4.30 9.08 -5.89
CA ARG A 21 -3.70 9.24 -7.23
C ARG A 21 -2.26 8.73 -7.29
N ALA A 22 -1.46 9.01 -6.27
CA ALA A 22 -0.08 8.51 -6.19
C ALA A 22 -0.01 6.98 -6.13
N ASN A 23 -1.06 6.33 -5.61
CA ASN A 23 -1.15 4.88 -5.43
C ASN A 23 -2.08 4.19 -6.45
N ALA A 24 -2.53 4.90 -7.50
CA ALA A 24 -3.58 4.44 -8.42
C ALA A 24 -3.23 3.17 -9.22
N LYS A 25 -1.95 2.79 -9.32
CA LYS A 25 -1.53 1.59 -10.04
C LYS A 25 -1.93 0.29 -9.34
N TRP A 26 -1.82 0.25 -8.01
CA TRP A 26 -2.04 -0.98 -7.24
C TRP A 26 -3.32 -0.93 -6.38
N MET A 27 -3.68 0.25 -5.86
CA MET A 27 -4.78 0.41 -4.92
C MET A 27 -6.16 -0.08 -5.42
N PRO A 28 -6.50 0.01 -6.72
CA PRO A 28 -7.77 -0.54 -7.21
C PRO A 28 -7.96 -2.04 -6.99
N LYS A 29 -6.87 -2.80 -6.82
CA LYS A 29 -6.93 -4.25 -6.53
C LYS A 29 -7.05 -4.57 -5.04
N ALA A 30 -6.96 -3.57 -4.17
CA ALA A 30 -6.82 -3.75 -2.73
C ALA A 30 -8.16 -3.71 -1.96
N PHE A 31 -9.30 -3.54 -2.64
CA PHE A 31 -10.62 -3.41 -2.02
C PHE A 31 -11.58 -4.48 -2.51
N GLU A 32 -11.45 -5.69 -1.99
CA GLU A 32 -12.35 -6.80 -2.26
C GLU A 32 -13.75 -6.54 -1.65
N ASN A 33 -13.79 -6.10 -0.40
CA ASN A 33 -15.02 -5.84 0.36
C ASN A 33 -15.66 -4.48 0.02
N LYS A 34 -16.00 -4.25 -1.24
CA LYS A 34 -16.75 -3.06 -1.68
C LYS A 34 -18.13 -3.41 -2.20
N LYS A 35 -19.07 -2.47 -2.13
CA LYS A 35 -20.39 -2.64 -2.75
C LYS A 35 -20.22 -2.68 -4.27
N GLN A 36 -21.07 -3.45 -4.96
CA GLN A 36 -21.01 -3.62 -6.41
C GLN A 36 -21.01 -2.30 -7.20
N THR A 37 -21.70 -1.27 -6.71
CA THR A 37 -21.77 0.05 -7.33
C THR A 37 -20.71 1.04 -6.82
N GLN A 38 -19.85 0.62 -5.90
CA GLN A 38 -18.83 1.48 -5.28
C GLN A 38 -17.50 1.36 -6.01
N SER A 39 -16.94 2.50 -6.46
CA SER A 39 -15.57 2.52 -6.98
C SER A 39 -14.52 2.33 -5.87
N ASP A 40 -13.33 1.86 -6.23
CA ASP A 40 -12.20 1.71 -5.29
C ASP A 40 -11.83 3.03 -4.63
N TYR A 41 -11.87 4.12 -5.40
CA TYR A 41 -11.69 5.47 -4.87
C TYR A 41 -12.72 5.82 -3.79
N ASN A 42 -14.00 5.58 -4.05
CA ASN A 42 -15.07 5.86 -3.08
C ASN A 42 -14.95 4.97 -1.84
N LYS A 43 -14.51 3.71 -2.01
CA LYS A 43 -14.23 2.81 -0.88
C LYS A 43 -13.07 3.34 -0.04
N PHE A 44 -11.92 3.68 -0.66
CA PHE A 44 -10.78 4.27 0.03
C PHE A 44 -11.17 5.53 0.80
N VAL A 45 -11.88 6.45 0.17
CA VAL A 45 -12.34 7.69 0.82
C VAL A 45 -13.26 7.38 2.00
N SER A 46 -14.23 6.47 1.85
CA SER A 46 -15.16 6.12 2.93
C SER A 46 -14.47 5.54 4.16
N LEU A 47 -13.38 4.82 3.97
CA LEU A 47 -12.59 4.23 5.05
C LEU A 47 -11.73 5.26 5.80
N ASN A 48 -11.35 6.36 5.14
CA ASN A 48 -10.30 7.26 5.63
C ASN A 48 -10.76 8.69 5.92
N ALA A 49 -11.90 9.13 5.40
CA ALA A 49 -12.32 10.54 5.51
C ALA A 49 -12.49 11.02 6.96
N SER A 50 -12.96 10.17 7.87
CA SER A 50 -13.16 10.53 9.28
C SER A 50 -11.85 10.57 10.08
N SER A 51 -10.92 9.66 9.79
CA SER A 51 -9.65 9.52 10.51
C SER A 51 -8.53 10.42 10.01
N SER A 52 -8.63 10.94 8.78
CA SER A 52 -7.62 11.84 8.18
C SER A 52 -7.36 13.08 9.03
N ARG A 53 -6.10 13.48 9.13
CA ARG A 53 -5.64 14.66 9.84
C ARG A 53 -5.32 15.81 8.88
N ILE A 54 -5.14 17.02 9.41
CA ILE A 54 -4.75 18.20 8.64
C ILE A 54 -3.26 18.42 8.83
N TYR A 55 -2.48 18.13 7.78
CA TYR A 55 -1.02 18.34 7.78
C TYR A 55 -0.59 19.46 6.83
N LEU A 56 -1.44 19.81 5.88
CA LEU A 56 -1.14 20.73 4.80
C LEU A 56 -1.79 22.09 5.04
N THR A 57 -1.14 23.14 4.58
CA THR A 57 -1.76 24.43 4.39
C THR A 57 -2.67 24.40 3.15
N LYS A 58 -3.56 25.39 3.05
CA LYS A 58 -4.43 25.53 1.87
C LYS A 58 -3.63 25.69 0.58
N ASP A 59 -2.51 26.39 0.63
CA ASP A 59 -1.72 26.69 -0.55
C ASP A 59 -0.89 25.45 -0.99
N GLN A 60 -0.36 24.69 -0.04
CA GLN A 60 0.24 23.40 -0.33
C GLN A 60 -0.76 22.42 -0.96
N ALA A 61 -1.98 22.34 -0.40
CA ALA A 61 -3.03 21.47 -0.95
C ALA A 61 -3.43 21.89 -2.39
N ARG A 62 -3.45 23.20 -2.70
CA ARG A 62 -3.70 23.70 -4.07
C ARG A 62 -2.59 23.33 -5.05
N GLN A 63 -1.37 23.25 -4.58
CA GLN A 63 -0.19 22.87 -5.37
C GLN A 63 -0.02 21.35 -5.50
N GLY A 64 -1.01 20.57 -5.04
CA GLY A 64 -0.99 19.12 -5.18
C GLY A 64 -0.11 18.40 -4.16
N ALA A 65 0.22 19.05 -3.04
CA ALA A 65 0.95 18.42 -1.95
C ALA A 65 0.28 17.12 -1.49
N CYS A 66 1.10 16.14 -1.11
CA CYS A 66 0.65 14.88 -0.57
C CYS A 66 1.48 14.49 0.64
N VAL A 67 0.79 14.17 1.74
CA VAL A 67 1.41 13.68 2.97
C VAL A 67 0.85 12.31 3.31
N VAL A 68 1.75 11.39 3.69
CA VAL A 68 1.38 10.06 4.18
C VAL A 68 0.72 10.19 5.56
N ASP A 69 -0.41 9.51 5.74
CA ASP A 69 -1.12 9.37 7.02
C ASP A 69 -1.42 7.88 7.25
N SER A 70 -1.94 7.54 8.42
CA SER A 70 -2.37 6.18 8.78
C SER A 70 -3.62 5.77 8.01
N TYR A 71 -3.52 5.71 6.67
CA TYR A 71 -4.64 5.34 5.82
C TYR A 71 -4.84 3.83 5.78
N LYS A 72 -6.10 3.42 5.86
CA LYS A 72 -6.52 2.06 5.52
C LYS A 72 -6.52 1.92 4.00
N VAL A 73 -5.56 1.18 3.46
CA VAL A 73 -5.29 1.10 2.02
C VAL A 73 -5.78 -0.18 1.37
N SER A 74 -6.30 -1.11 2.17
CA SER A 74 -6.89 -2.36 1.70
C SER A 74 -8.09 -2.77 2.55
N ASP A 75 -8.98 -3.59 1.99
CA ASP A 75 -10.11 -4.19 2.69
C ASP A 75 -10.53 -5.48 1.96
N GLY A 76 -10.19 -6.63 2.52
CA GLY A 76 -10.42 -7.95 1.94
C GLY A 76 -10.66 -9.01 3.00
N SER A 77 -10.78 -10.26 2.56
CA SER A 77 -11.07 -11.43 3.38
C SER A 77 -9.83 -12.16 3.89
N LEU A 78 -8.65 -11.91 3.28
CA LEU A 78 -7.40 -12.53 3.71
C LEU A 78 -6.94 -11.98 5.07
N GLN A 79 -6.25 -12.83 5.83
CA GLN A 79 -5.60 -12.42 7.07
C GLN A 79 -4.63 -11.27 6.79
N PRO A 80 -4.62 -10.22 7.61
CA PRO A 80 -3.68 -9.13 7.44
C PRO A 80 -2.24 -9.62 7.61
N VAL A 81 -1.36 -9.12 6.74
CA VAL A 81 0.08 -9.30 6.91
C VAL A 81 0.57 -8.19 7.84
N ASP A 82 1.06 -8.61 8.99
CA ASP A 82 1.65 -7.70 9.97
C ASP A 82 3.14 -7.52 9.65
N ILE A 83 3.61 -6.28 9.75
CA ILE A 83 5.02 -5.93 9.56
C ILE A 83 5.48 -5.11 10.76
N PHE A 84 6.47 -5.61 11.47
CA PHE A 84 7.01 -4.98 12.67
C PHE A 84 8.49 -4.62 12.49
N PRO A 85 8.93 -3.43 12.94
CA PRO A 85 10.35 -3.12 13.03
C PRO A 85 10.99 -3.91 14.17
N LEU A 86 12.10 -4.58 13.91
CA LEU A 86 12.91 -5.28 14.90
C LEU A 86 14.40 -4.91 14.71
N ALA A 87 14.91 -4.03 15.54
CA ALA A 87 16.23 -3.43 15.41
C ALA A 87 16.42 -2.81 14.00
N SER A 88 17.37 -3.31 13.19
CA SER A 88 17.60 -2.86 11.81
C SER A 88 16.78 -3.60 10.75
N ASN A 89 15.96 -4.57 11.16
CA ASN A 89 15.22 -5.45 10.27
C ASN A 89 13.71 -5.23 10.38
N TRP A 90 12.98 -5.81 9.45
CA TRP A 90 11.53 -5.91 9.48
C TRP A 90 11.14 -7.37 9.64
N VAL A 91 10.17 -7.64 10.50
CA VAL A 91 9.63 -8.99 10.73
C VAL A 91 8.17 -9.01 10.30
N THR A 92 7.76 -10.10 9.72
CA THR A 92 6.38 -10.31 9.26
C THR A 92 5.83 -11.63 9.82
N ASN A 93 4.51 -11.76 9.85
CA ASN A 93 3.80 -12.99 10.17
C ASN A 93 3.66 -13.94 8.96
N LEU A 94 4.27 -13.64 7.83
CA LEU A 94 4.43 -14.59 6.73
C LEU A 94 5.63 -15.51 7.00
N TYR A 95 5.40 -16.81 6.91
CA TYR A 95 6.42 -17.83 7.12
C TYR A 95 6.85 -18.43 5.78
N LEU A 96 8.12 -18.85 5.71
CA LEU A 96 8.73 -19.48 4.54
C LEU A 96 9.39 -20.79 4.99
N GLU A 97 8.61 -21.85 5.10
CA GLU A 97 9.14 -23.15 5.50
C GLU A 97 10.05 -23.75 4.43
N GLY A 98 11.23 -24.22 4.83
CA GLY A 98 12.20 -24.81 3.94
C GLY A 98 12.98 -23.81 3.08
N LEU A 99 12.88 -22.52 3.37
CA LEU A 99 13.62 -21.45 2.70
C LEU A 99 14.31 -20.56 3.73
N ASP A 100 15.57 -20.87 4.05
CA ASP A 100 16.32 -20.21 5.13
C ASP A 100 16.66 -18.74 4.80
N ALA A 101 16.83 -18.42 3.52
CA ALA A 101 17.09 -17.04 3.05
C ALA A 101 16.68 -16.86 1.60
N LEU A 102 16.20 -15.67 1.28
CA LEU A 102 16.05 -15.23 -0.09
C LEU A 102 17.41 -14.80 -0.64
N ASN A 103 17.78 -15.33 -1.79
CA ASN A 103 19.00 -14.98 -2.51
C ASN A 103 18.69 -14.72 -3.99
N GLY A 104 19.69 -14.30 -4.77
CA GLY A 104 19.54 -14.01 -6.19
C GLY A 104 19.16 -15.21 -7.07
N GLU A 105 19.22 -16.43 -6.53
CA GLU A 105 18.88 -17.68 -7.25
C GLU A 105 17.53 -18.24 -6.82
N THR A 106 16.86 -17.64 -5.83
CA THR A 106 15.56 -18.09 -5.36
C THR A 106 14.52 -17.92 -6.46
N THR A 107 13.93 -19.04 -6.90
CA THR A 107 12.89 -19.02 -7.94
C THR A 107 11.54 -18.61 -7.36
N VAL A 108 10.65 -18.08 -8.21
CA VAL A 108 9.25 -17.82 -7.86
C VAL A 108 8.55 -19.10 -7.39
N ALA A 109 8.90 -20.26 -8.01
CA ALA A 109 8.34 -21.56 -7.63
C ALA A 109 8.72 -21.95 -6.20
N ASP A 110 10.00 -21.82 -5.82
CA ASP A 110 10.46 -22.23 -4.48
C ASP A 110 9.91 -21.29 -3.41
N PHE A 111 9.91 -20.00 -3.67
CA PHE A 111 9.30 -19.00 -2.81
C PHE A 111 7.79 -19.26 -2.62
N SER A 112 7.07 -19.53 -3.72
CA SER A 112 5.64 -19.83 -3.69
C SER A 112 5.33 -21.12 -2.93
N LYS A 113 6.12 -22.18 -3.11
CA LYS A 113 5.98 -23.43 -2.35
C LYS A 113 6.16 -23.21 -0.86
N ALA A 114 7.20 -22.47 -0.46
CA ALA A 114 7.47 -22.14 0.94
C ALA A 114 6.32 -21.31 1.56
N LEU A 115 5.78 -20.33 0.82
CA LEU A 115 4.63 -19.54 1.26
C LEU A 115 3.38 -20.42 1.45
N LEU A 116 3.05 -21.26 0.47
CA LEU A 116 1.85 -22.09 0.50
C LEU A 116 1.92 -23.16 1.60
N ALA A 117 3.11 -23.68 1.88
CA ALA A 117 3.32 -24.70 2.92
C ALA A 117 3.04 -24.14 4.33
N SER A 118 3.33 -22.87 4.57
CA SER A 118 3.34 -22.29 5.93
C SER A 118 2.22 -21.31 6.20
N ASN A 119 1.44 -20.90 5.19
CA ASN A 119 0.41 -19.87 5.32
C ASN A 119 -0.93 -20.38 4.78
N ALA A 120 -1.70 -21.02 5.63
CA ALA A 120 -2.94 -21.74 5.26
C ALA A 120 -4.04 -20.88 4.57
N GLY A 121 -3.94 -19.56 4.63
CA GLY A 121 -4.89 -18.66 3.97
C GLY A 121 -4.52 -18.29 2.54
N LEU A 122 -3.31 -18.64 2.08
CA LEU A 122 -2.82 -18.31 0.75
C LEU A 122 -3.08 -19.46 -0.24
N MET A 123 -3.36 -19.09 -1.49
CA MET A 123 -3.61 -20.03 -2.57
C MET A 123 -2.76 -19.69 -3.80
N ARG A 124 -2.56 -20.68 -4.67
CA ARG A 124 -1.98 -20.45 -5.99
C ARG A 124 -2.85 -19.46 -6.78
N GLY A 125 -2.21 -18.49 -7.39
CA GLY A 125 -2.87 -17.41 -8.12
C GLY A 125 -3.12 -16.14 -7.28
N ASP A 126 -2.95 -16.21 -5.96
CA ASP A 126 -2.99 -15.01 -5.13
C ASP A 126 -1.82 -14.09 -5.48
N GLN A 127 -2.06 -12.79 -5.35
CA GLN A 127 -1.06 -11.77 -5.61
C GLN A 127 -0.50 -11.25 -4.29
N LEU A 128 0.81 -11.40 -4.09
CA LEU A 128 1.55 -10.74 -3.03
C LEU A 128 2.08 -9.40 -3.55
N SER A 129 1.65 -8.31 -2.93
CA SER A 129 2.08 -6.97 -3.31
C SER A 129 2.89 -6.34 -2.18
N PHE A 130 4.14 -5.98 -2.47
CA PHE A 130 4.98 -5.22 -1.56
C PHE A 130 5.02 -3.74 -1.98
N ILE A 131 4.43 -2.88 -1.16
CA ILE A 131 4.26 -1.46 -1.48
C ILE A 131 5.13 -0.61 -0.56
N ARG A 132 6.11 0.07 -1.13
CA ARG A 132 6.93 1.06 -0.43
C ARG A 132 6.42 2.46 -0.73
N ILE A 133 5.95 3.16 0.28
CA ILE A 133 5.50 4.54 0.20
C ILE A 133 6.50 5.42 0.97
N THR A 134 7.17 6.33 0.27
CA THR A 134 8.18 7.21 0.85
C THR A 134 7.71 8.65 0.80
N GLN A 135 7.69 9.33 1.95
CA GLN A 135 7.43 10.76 2.04
C GLN A 135 8.68 11.53 1.65
N LEU A 136 8.55 12.44 0.71
CA LEU A 136 9.63 13.30 0.21
C LEU A 136 9.16 14.75 0.15
N ASN A 137 10.11 15.68 0.09
CA ASN A 137 9.85 17.09 -0.20
C ASN A 137 10.54 17.46 -1.51
N ASN A 138 9.87 18.24 -2.32
CA ASN A 138 10.47 18.83 -3.51
C ASN A 138 11.54 19.85 -3.10
N ASN A 139 12.76 19.66 -3.55
CA ASN A 139 13.92 20.47 -3.13
C ASN A 139 13.80 21.95 -3.54
N THR A 140 13.04 22.27 -4.60
CA THR A 140 12.88 23.63 -5.11
C THR A 140 11.71 24.34 -4.44
N THR A 141 10.59 23.65 -4.25
CA THR A 141 9.33 24.26 -3.78
C THR A 141 9.04 23.98 -2.31
N GLY A 142 9.74 23.04 -1.69
CA GLY A 142 9.45 22.55 -0.34
C GLY A 142 8.13 21.78 -0.20
N ILE A 143 7.43 21.51 -1.32
CA ILE A 143 6.12 20.86 -1.31
C ILE A 143 6.27 19.37 -1.03
N PRO A 144 5.57 18.81 -0.03
CA PRO A 144 5.61 17.40 0.26
C PRO A 144 4.88 16.60 -0.83
N TYR A 145 5.49 15.45 -1.21
CA TYR A 145 4.90 14.49 -2.12
C TYR A 145 5.24 13.07 -1.69
N VAL A 146 4.55 12.08 -2.23
CA VAL A 146 4.84 10.68 -1.98
C VAL A 146 5.41 10.01 -3.22
N GLN A 147 6.45 9.20 -3.03
CA GLN A 147 6.98 8.28 -4.01
C GLN A 147 6.49 6.88 -3.67
N VAL A 148 5.91 6.20 -4.65
CA VAL A 148 5.40 4.85 -4.50
C VAL A 148 6.20 3.90 -5.38
N ARG A 149 6.67 2.80 -4.78
CA ARG A 149 7.21 1.64 -5.48
C ARG A 149 6.37 0.44 -5.12
N ALA A 150 5.89 -0.27 -6.11
CA ALA A 150 5.08 -1.47 -5.95
C ALA A 150 5.79 -2.63 -6.65
N TYR A 151 5.93 -3.74 -5.93
CA TYR A 151 6.42 -5.01 -6.42
C TYR A 151 5.29 -6.01 -6.27
N GLU A 152 4.96 -6.71 -7.34
CA GLU A 152 3.83 -7.64 -7.39
C GLU A 152 4.33 -9.01 -7.81
N LEU A 153 4.07 -10.02 -6.99
CA LEU A 153 4.38 -11.41 -7.28
C LEU A 153 3.08 -12.21 -7.23
N ILE A 154 2.82 -12.98 -8.29
CA ILE A 154 1.73 -13.95 -8.29
C ILE A 154 2.27 -15.26 -7.73
N ILE A 155 1.62 -15.80 -6.71
CA ILE A 155 1.98 -17.08 -6.10
C ILE A 155 1.79 -18.19 -7.13
N ASN A 156 2.91 -18.75 -7.60
CA ASN A 156 2.94 -19.79 -8.61
C ASN A 156 4.09 -20.75 -8.36
N ASP A 157 3.76 -21.94 -7.84
CA ASP A 157 4.71 -23.01 -7.53
C ASP A 157 5.31 -23.74 -8.75
N GLN A 158 5.01 -23.26 -9.96
CA GLN A 158 5.59 -23.71 -11.23
C GLN A 158 6.25 -22.56 -12.02
N GLY A 159 6.40 -21.39 -11.39
CA GLY A 159 7.02 -20.22 -12.02
C GLY A 159 8.53 -20.40 -12.20
N SER A 160 9.07 -20.04 -13.37
CA SER A 160 10.50 -20.14 -13.69
C SER A 160 11.30 -18.87 -13.46
N GLY A 161 10.67 -17.74 -13.12
CA GLY A 161 11.34 -16.47 -12.85
C GLY A 161 12.07 -16.46 -11.51
N LEU A 162 13.02 -15.55 -11.33
CA LEU A 162 13.69 -15.29 -10.06
C LEU A 162 12.92 -14.25 -9.23
N VAL A 163 12.94 -14.42 -7.90
CA VAL A 163 12.28 -13.46 -7.00
C VAL A 163 12.96 -12.09 -7.04
N GLY A 164 14.26 -12.04 -7.35
CA GLY A 164 15.02 -10.80 -7.46
C GLY A 164 14.70 -9.96 -8.71
N ASP A 165 13.90 -10.46 -9.65
CA ASP A 165 13.52 -9.76 -10.89
C ASP A 165 12.25 -8.88 -10.71
N PHE A 166 11.65 -8.87 -9.52
CA PHE A 166 10.40 -8.16 -9.20
C PHE A 166 10.61 -6.89 -8.37
#